data_7b454bf1c43f34ab1e7a639a5705c793
#
_entry.id   7b454bf1c43f34ab1e7a639a5705c793
#
_cell.length_a   1.000
_cell.length_b   1.000
_cell.length_c   1.000
_cell.angle_alpha   90.00
_cell.angle_beta   90.00
_cell.angle_gamma   90.00
#
_symmetry.space_group_name_H-M   'P 1'
#
loop_
_entity.id
_entity.type
_entity.pdbx_description
1 polymer ?
#
loop_
_entity_poly.entity_id
_entity_poly.type
_entity_poly.pdbx_seq_one_letter_code
_entity_poly.pdbx_strand_id
1 'polypeptide(L)'
;MGSPGVTIHHTAEVSPDAAVGAGTRVWNEAQVREGAQVGRYCILAKGVYVDADVVVGDRVKLENRVSLFRGARLGSGVFVGPHSCLLNDKRPRATNLGGRPKRESDWIVSGVTVAEGASIGGGCTVLPGVHIGRFAMVGAGAVVTRDVPDHGLVVGSPARLVGYVCECGCRLQADGTCASCGGRLEAMPA
;
A
#
# COMPACT_ATOMS: atom_id res chain seq x y z
N MET A 1 -11.33 19.27 -22.72
CA MET A 1 -11.14 19.63 -21.31
C MET A 1 -9.68 19.35 -20.98
N GLY A 2 -8.90 20.36 -20.51
CA GLY A 2 -7.49 20.16 -20.14
C GLY A 2 -7.37 19.16 -19.00
N SER A 3 -6.29 18.36 -18.97
CA SER A 3 -6.01 17.46 -17.84
C SER A 3 -5.93 18.27 -16.54
N PRO A 4 -6.57 17.85 -15.44
CA PRO A 4 -6.48 18.55 -14.16
C PRO A 4 -5.03 18.56 -13.68
N GLY A 5 -4.56 19.72 -13.20
CA GLY A 5 -3.22 19.86 -12.64
C GLY A 5 -3.01 19.03 -11.38
N VAL A 6 -1.76 18.89 -10.94
CA VAL A 6 -1.41 18.34 -9.62
C VAL A 6 -1.68 19.43 -8.57
N THR A 7 -2.30 19.04 -7.44
CA THR A 7 -2.49 19.94 -6.29
C THR A 7 -1.54 19.52 -5.17
N ILE A 8 -0.63 20.41 -4.78
CA ILE A 8 0.32 20.18 -3.69
C ILE A 8 0.07 21.23 -2.61
N HIS A 9 -0.23 20.78 -1.38
CA HIS A 9 -0.38 21.68 -0.24
C HIS A 9 0.96 22.34 0.08
N HIS A 10 0.97 23.61 0.45
CA HIS A 10 2.19 24.41 0.67
C HIS A 10 3.11 23.86 1.78
N THR A 11 2.61 23.00 2.67
CA THR A 11 3.43 22.33 3.71
C THR A 11 3.85 20.92 3.32
N ALA A 12 3.50 20.44 2.13
CA ALA A 12 3.95 19.15 1.65
C ALA A 12 5.34 19.28 1.02
N GLU A 13 6.16 18.27 1.21
CA GLU A 13 7.49 18.17 0.63
C GLU A 13 7.49 17.15 -0.51
N VAL A 14 7.56 17.64 -1.74
CA VAL A 14 7.66 16.79 -2.94
C VAL A 14 9.00 17.04 -3.60
N SER A 15 9.82 15.99 -3.71
CA SER A 15 11.11 16.08 -4.38
C SER A 15 10.94 16.52 -5.85
N PRO A 16 11.79 17.39 -6.39
CA PRO A 16 11.79 17.74 -7.81
C PRO A 16 12.07 16.52 -8.71
N ASP A 17 12.73 15.49 -8.19
CA ASP A 17 13.02 14.23 -8.90
C ASP A 17 11.88 13.19 -8.75
N ALA A 18 10.79 13.52 -8.10
CA ALA A 18 9.60 12.68 -8.03
C ALA A 18 8.64 13.01 -9.20
N ALA A 19 8.00 11.97 -9.73
CA ALA A 19 6.95 12.13 -10.73
C ALA A 19 5.57 12.00 -10.07
N VAL A 20 4.71 13.01 -10.21
CA VAL A 20 3.33 13.01 -9.70
C VAL A 20 2.35 13.24 -10.85
N GLY A 21 1.45 12.29 -11.06
CA GLY A 21 0.50 12.31 -12.16
C GLY A 21 -0.62 13.33 -12.02
N ALA A 22 -1.19 13.73 -13.15
CA ALA A 22 -2.26 14.71 -13.23
C ALA A 22 -3.48 14.35 -12.38
N GLY A 23 -4.13 15.34 -11.75
CA GLY A 23 -5.29 15.18 -10.88
C GLY A 23 -4.97 14.63 -9.49
N THR A 24 -3.71 14.33 -9.20
CA THR A 24 -3.28 13.88 -7.86
C THR A 24 -3.25 15.04 -6.88
N ARG A 25 -3.66 14.75 -5.63
CA ARG A 25 -3.69 15.71 -4.54
C ARG A 25 -2.73 15.24 -3.44
N VAL A 26 -1.78 16.10 -3.08
CA VAL A 26 -0.82 15.88 -2.00
C VAL A 26 -1.15 16.86 -0.88
N TRP A 27 -1.61 16.33 0.25
CA TRP A 27 -2.09 17.12 1.37
C TRP A 27 -0.96 17.52 2.33
N ASN A 28 -1.30 18.31 3.32
CA ASN A 28 -0.37 18.92 4.27
C ASN A 28 0.55 17.88 4.95
N GLU A 29 1.81 18.28 5.14
CA GLU A 29 2.85 17.48 5.80
C GLU A 29 3.14 16.12 5.12
N ALA A 30 2.60 15.86 3.92
CA ALA A 30 2.99 14.69 3.15
C ALA A 30 4.38 14.88 2.56
N GLN A 31 5.17 13.80 2.53
CA GLN A 31 6.51 13.79 1.96
C GLN A 31 6.58 12.76 0.82
N VAL A 32 7.05 13.18 -0.34
CA VAL A 32 7.32 12.32 -1.51
C VAL A 32 8.78 12.49 -1.89
N ARG A 33 9.55 11.43 -1.74
CA ARG A 33 10.99 11.46 -1.94
C ARG A 33 11.40 11.28 -3.40
N GLU A 34 12.70 11.43 -3.63
CA GLU A 34 13.37 11.35 -4.92
C GLU A 34 13.10 10.02 -5.62
N GLY A 35 12.92 10.07 -6.94
CA GLY A 35 12.67 8.90 -7.78
C GLY A 35 11.29 8.23 -7.59
N ALA A 36 10.49 8.68 -6.62
CA ALA A 36 9.15 8.15 -6.42
C ALA A 36 8.25 8.48 -7.62
N GLN A 37 7.42 7.51 -8.00
CA GLN A 37 6.47 7.64 -9.10
C GLN A 37 5.05 7.47 -8.56
N VAL A 38 4.25 8.52 -8.59
CA VAL A 38 2.85 8.52 -8.18
C VAL A 38 1.97 8.75 -9.39
N GLY A 39 1.04 7.85 -9.63
CA GLY A 39 0.13 7.88 -10.78
C GLY A 39 -0.86 9.04 -10.73
N ARG A 40 -1.86 8.99 -11.60
CA ARG A 40 -2.90 10.01 -11.77
C ARG A 40 -4.05 9.82 -10.80
N TYR A 41 -4.72 10.94 -10.45
CA TYR A 41 -5.93 10.96 -9.62
C TYR A 41 -5.75 10.30 -8.23
N CYS A 42 -4.53 10.31 -7.69
CA CYS A 42 -4.24 9.80 -6.36
C CYS A 42 -4.58 10.82 -5.28
N ILE A 43 -4.77 10.33 -4.06
CA ILE A 43 -4.92 11.15 -2.86
C ILE A 43 -3.86 10.69 -1.86
N LEU A 44 -2.91 11.57 -1.57
CA LEU A 44 -1.94 11.42 -0.49
C LEU A 44 -2.39 12.32 0.66
N ALA A 45 -3.00 11.73 1.67
CA ALA A 45 -3.57 12.48 2.79
C ALA A 45 -2.48 13.03 3.74
N LYS A 46 -2.90 13.69 4.81
CA LYS A 46 -2.00 14.36 5.76
C LYS A 46 -0.90 13.43 6.27
N GLY A 47 0.36 13.89 6.18
CA GLY A 47 1.52 13.22 6.76
C GLY A 47 1.86 11.87 6.12
N VAL A 48 1.39 11.60 4.91
CA VAL A 48 1.79 10.42 4.13
C VAL A 48 3.28 10.51 3.82
N TYR A 49 4.00 9.40 4.03
CA TYR A 49 5.40 9.25 3.66
C TYR A 49 5.53 8.28 2.49
N VAL A 50 6.07 8.76 1.39
CA VAL A 50 6.43 7.98 0.20
C VAL A 50 7.95 8.04 0.04
N ASP A 51 8.62 6.94 0.34
CA ASP A 51 10.09 6.85 0.29
C ASP A 51 10.62 6.85 -1.14
N ALA A 52 11.94 6.95 -1.28
CA ALA A 52 12.62 6.98 -2.57
C ALA A 52 12.28 5.74 -3.42
N ASP A 53 12.15 5.96 -4.73
CA ASP A 53 11.91 4.91 -5.75
C ASP A 53 10.61 4.08 -5.56
N VAL A 54 9.70 4.51 -4.70
CA VAL A 54 8.38 3.89 -4.52
C VAL A 54 7.53 4.12 -5.78
N VAL A 55 6.78 3.09 -6.18
CA VAL A 55 5.87 3.18 -7.33
C VAL A 55 4.43 3.02 -6.88
N VAL A 56 3.59 4.00 -7.20
CA VAL A 56 2.16 4.05 -6.88
C VAL A 56 1.38 4.21 -8.19
N GLY A 57 0.46 3.30 -8.45
CA GLY A 57 -0.41 3.33 -9.63
C GLY A 57 -1.42 4.48 -9.62
N ASP A 58 -2.34 4.46 -10.57
CA ASP A 58 -3.39 5.48 -10.71
C ASP A 58 -4.51 5.27 -9.67
N ARG A 59 -5.22 6.35 -9.29
CA ARG A 59 -6.42 6.31 -8.42
C ARG A 59 -6.18 5.65 -7.06
N VAL A 60 -4.95 5.70 -6.57
CA VAL A 60 -4.59 5.19 -5.23
C VAL A 60 -4.97 6.21 -4.17
N LYS A 61 -5.49 5.71 -3.04
CA LYS A 61 -5.79 6.53 -1.88
C LYS A 61 -4.95 6.09 -0.69
N LEU A 62 -4.04 6.95 -0.27
CA LEU A 62 -3.24 6.81 0.94
C LEU A 62 -3.82 7.71 2.01
N GLU A 63 -4.34 7.12 3.08
CA GLU A 63 -4.92 7.85 4.20
C GLU A 63 -3.84 8.42 5.13
N ASN A 64 -4.27 9.22 6.11
CA ASN A 64 -3.37 9.95 6.98
C ASN A 64 -2.26 9.08 7.58
N ARG A 65 -1.01 9.57 7.49
CA ARG A 65 0.18 8.96 8.10
C ARG A 65 0.47 7.53 7.64
N VAL A 66 0.07 7.19 6.42
CA VAL A 66 0.56 5.98 5.76
C VAL A 66 2.04 6.13 5.45
N SER A 67 2.82 5.07 5.68
CA SER A 67 4.24 5.04 5.33
C SER A 67 4.52 3.94 4.32
N LEU A 68 5.03 4.33 3.16
CA LEU A 68 5.50 3.44 2.11
C LEU A 68 7.02 3.52 2.05
N PHE A 69 7.72 2.47 2.45
CA PHE A 69 9.16 2.42 2.40
C PHE A 69 9.70 1.94 1.04
N ARG A 70 10.96 2.27 0.75
CA ARG A 70 11.67 1.95 -0.49
C ARG A 70 11.41 0.51 -0.94
N GLY A 71 11.13 0.34 -2.23
CA GLY A 71 10.78 -0.94 -2.84
C GLY A 71 9.29 -1.26 -2.83
N ALA A 72 8.45 -0.47 -2.15
CA ALA A 72 7.00 -0.67 -2.20
C ALA A 72 6.47 -0.38 -3.62
N ARG A 73 5.55 -1.23 -4.09
CA ARG A 73 4.86 -1.09 -5.38
C ARG A 73 3.36 -1.31 -5.18
N LEU A 74 2.56 -0.31 -5.53
CA LEU A 74 1.10 -0.35 -5.42
C LEU A 74 0.48 -0.28 -6.80
N GLY A 75 -0.41 -1.21 -7.11
CA GLY A 75 -1.25 -1.20 -8.31
C GLY A 75 -2.28 -0.07 -8.28
N SER A 76 -2.99 0.11 -9.38
CA SER A 76 -4.04 1.13 -9.48
C SER A 76 -5.24 0.80 -8.57
N GLY A 77 -5.93 1.84 -8.07
CA GLY A 77 -7.14 1.67 -7.27
C GLY A 77 -6.90 1.14 -5.85
N VAL A 78 -5.66 1.01 -5.40
CA VAL A 78 -5.33 0.56 -4.04
C VAL A 78 -5.77 1.59 -3.00
N PHE A 79 -6.36 1.09 -1.91
CA PHE A 79 -6.65 1.88 -0.71
C PHE A 79 -5.74 1.45 0.44
N VAL A 80 -5.13 2.41 1.13
CA VAL A 80 -4.35 2.16 2.35
C VAL A 80 -4.88 3.03 3.47
N GLY A 81 -5.43 2.40 4.51
CA GLY A 81 -6.01 3.04 5.68
C GLY A 81 -4.98 3.76 6.56
N PRO A 82 -5.43 4.68 7.41
CA PRO A 82 -4.56 5.57 8.18
C PRO A 82 -3.61 4.79 9.10
N HIS A 83 -2.42 5.35 9.30
CA HIS A 83 -1.37 4.80 10.15
C HIS A 83 -0.85 3.42 9.74
N SER A 84 -1.11 2.97 8.53
CA SER A 84 -0.58 1.71 8.02
C SER A 84 0.84 1.87 7.49
N CYS A 85 1.64 0.81 7.62
CA CYS A 85 3.06 0.83 7.30
C CYS A 85 3.44 -0.39 6.44
N LEU A 86 4.06 -0.15 5.28
CA LEU A 86 4.61 -1.18 4.39
C LEU A 86 6.14 -1.20 4.55
N LEU A 87 6.63 -2.20 5.28
CA LEU A 87 8.03 -2.31 5.68
C LEU A 87 8.92 -2.89 4.56
N ASN A 88 10.24 -2.67 4.66
CA ASN A 88 11.19 -3.10 3.64
C ASN A 88 12.46 -3.80 4.14
N ASP A 89 12.71 -3.86 5.46
CA ASP A 89 13.87 -4.55 6.03
C ASP A 89 13.44 -5.75 6.88
N LYS A 90 13.78 -6.97 6.42
CA LYS A 90 13.48 -8.23 7.12
C LYS A 90 14.32 -8.43 8.39
N ARG A 91 15.48 -7.76 8.48
CA ARG A 91 16.45 -7.95 9.58
C ARG A 91 16.96 -6.60 10.07
N PRO A 92 16.08 -5.75 10.63
CA PRO A 92 16.45 -4.41 11.03
C PRO A 92 17.48 -4.43 12.15
N ARG A 93 18.60 -3.75 11.92
CA ARG A 93 19.65 -3.48 12.90
C ARG A 93 20.22 -2.09 12.61
N ALA A 94 20.47 -1.32 13.65
CA ALA A 94 21.09 0.00 13.51
C ALA A 94 22.59 -0.11 13.17
N THR A 95 23.23 -1.20 13.60
CA THR A 95 24.68 -1.43 13.41
C THR A 95 24.96 -2.76 12.72
N ASN A 96 26.12 -2.88 12.08
CA ASN A 96 26.68 -4.13 11.63
C ASN A 96 27.32 -4.92 12.80
N LEU A 97 27.85 -6.13 12.52
CA LEU A 97 28.47 -6.98 13.54
C LEU A 97 29.71 -6.33 14.20
N GLY A 98 30.36 -5.37 13.55
CA GLY A 98 31.48 -4.60 14.11
C GLY A 98 31.05 -3.35 14.89
N GLY A 99 29.78 -3.18 15.20
CA GLY A 99 29.25 -2.02 15.98
C GLY A 99 29.20 -0.70 15.21
N ARG A 100 29.55 -0.67 13.93
CA ARG A 100 29.45 0.56 13.11
C ARG A 100 28.03 0.76 12.59
N PRO A 101 27.55 2.02 12.47
CA PRO A 101 26.26 2.30 11.81
C PRO A 101 26.18 1.63 10.44
N LYS A 102 25.05 1.01 10.15
CA LYS A 102 24.78 0.45 8.82
C LYS A 102 24.74 1.55 7.76
N ARG A 103 25.25 1.22 6.57
CA ARG A 103 25.16 1.99 5.33
C ARG A 103 24.17 1.32 4.39
N GLU A 104 23.82 1.95 3.29
CA GLU A 104 22.91 1.39 2.26
C GLU A 104 23.36 0.00 1.76
N SER A 105 24.66 -0.23 1.65
CA SER A 105 25.23 -1.52 1.24
C SER A 105 25.08 -2.65 2.27
N ASP A 106 24.71 -2.33 3.49
CA ASP A 106 24.65 -3.30 4.60
C ASP A 106 23.28 -3.95 4.79
N TRP A 107 22.30 -3.62 3.94
CA TRP A 107 20.95 -4.18 4.03
C TRP A 107 20.32 -4.41 2.66
N ILE A 108 19.39 -5.37 2.64
CA ILE A 108 18.69 -5.77 1.42
C ILE A 108 17.26 -5.26 1.51
N VAL A 109 16.91 -4.40 0.57
CA VAL A 109 15.53 -3.91 0.45
C VAL A 109 14.62 -5.04 -0.03
N SER A 110 13.59 -5.35 0.74
CA SER A 110 12.52 -6.30 0.41
C SER A 110 11.19 -5.55 0.40
N GLY A 111 10.84 -4.93 -0.72
CA GLY A 111 9.62 -4.13 -0.83
C GLY A 111 8.34 -4.97 -0.76
N VAL A 112 7.26 -4.35 -0.33
CA VAL A 112 5.91 -4.90 -0.37
C VAL A 112 5.30 -4.62 -1.74
N THR A 113 4.60 -5.61 -2.30
CA THR A 113 3.80 -5.43 -3.52
C THR A 113 2.32 -5.54 -3.19
N VAL A 114 1.54 -4.54 -3.61
CA VAL A 114 0.09 -4.53 -3.44
C VAL A 114 -0.54 -4.46 -4.83
N ALA A 115 -1.30 -5.49 -5.19
CA ALA A 115 -1.91 -5.58 -6.50
C ALA A 115 -3.13 -4.66 -6.64
N GLU A 116 -3.61 -4.50 -7.86
CA GLU A 116 -4.72 -3.63 -8.22
C GLU A 116 -5.96 -3.85 -7.36
N GLY A 117 -6.64 -2.77 -6.96
CA GLY A 117 -7.91 -2.78 -6.25
C GLY A 117 -7.86 -3.29 -4.81
N ALA A 118 -6.68 -3.71 -4.30
CA ALA A 118 -6.57 -4.19 -2.93
C ALA A 118 -6.81 -3.06 -1.90
N SER A 119 -7.32 -3.45 -0.73
CA SER A 119 -7.61 -2.54 0.37
C SER A 119 -6.91 -2.98 1.64
N ILE A 120 -6.17 -2.07 2.27
CA ILE A 120 -5.50 -2.28 3.56
C ILE A 120 -6.18 -1.40 4.59
N GLY A 121 -6.72 -1.99 5.66
CA GLY A 121 -7.35 -1.29 6.77
C GLY A 121 -6.38 -0.40 7.54
N GLY A 122 -6.90 0.46 8.41
CA GLY A 122 -6.07 1.36 9.22
C GLY A 122 -5.23 0.62 10.26
N GLY A 123 -4.06 1.17 10.60
CA GLY A 123 -3.16 0.63 11.62
C GLY A 123 -2.51 -0.71 11.26
N CYS A 124 -2.48 -1.08 9.99
CA CYS A 124 -1.88 -2.32 9.54
C CYS A 124 -0.36 -2.23 9.41
N THR A 125 0.32 -3.34 9.69
CA THR A 125 1.74 -3.50 9.38
C THR A 125 1.91 -4.64 8.37
N VAL A 126 2.51 -4.35 7.22
CA VAL A 126 2.82 -5.35 6.20
C VAL A 126 4.32 -5.61 6.21
N LEU A 127 4.72 -6.87 6.44
CA LEU A 127 6.12 -7.23 6.55
C LEU A 127 6.84 -7.23 5.18
N PRO A 128 8.17 -7.05 5.18
CA PRO A 128 8.97 -6.94 3.97
C PRO A 128 8.83 -8.16 3.05
N GLY A 129 8.66 -7.89 1.75
CA GLY A 129 8.57 -8.90 0.71
C GLY A 129 7.21 -9.60 0.58
N VAL A 130 6.20 -9.16 1.34
CA VAL A 130 4.83 -9.67 1.22
C VAL A 130 4.19 -9.17 -0.07
N HIS A 131 3.45 -10.06 -0.73
CA HIS A 131 2.54 -9.75 -1.83
C HIS A 131 1.09 -9.77 -1.36
N ILE A 132 0.35 -8.69 -1.64
CA ILE A 132 -1.10 -8.61 -1.41
C ILE A 132 -1.78 -8.67 -2.77
N GLY A 133 -2.61 -9.70 -2.97
CA GLY A 133 -3.27 -10.00 -4.24
C GLY A 133 -4.32 -8.98 -4.66
N ARG A 134 -4.82 -9.13 -5.88
CA ARG A 134 -5.83 -8.24 -6.49
C ARG A 134 -7.12 -8.27 -5.67
N PHE A 135 -7.69 -7.09 -5.44
CA PHE A 135 -8.93 -6.92 -4.67
C PHE A 135 -8.91 -7.57 -3.28
N ALA A 136 -7.75 -7.99 -2.78
CA ALA A 136 -7.63 -8.51 -1.43
C ALA A 136 -7.96 -7.44 -0.38
N MET A 137 -8.44 -7.89 0.77
CA MET A 137 -8.78 -6.99 1.88
C MET A 137 -8.05 -7.40 3.14
N VAL A 138 -7.31 -6.45 3.70
CA VAL A 138 -6.63 -6.59 5.00
C VAL A 138 -7.43 -5.82 6.04
N GLY A 139 -7.95 -6.51 7.05
CA GLY A 139 -8.71 -5.90 8.14
C GLY A 139 -7.84 -4.97 8.99
N ALA A 140 -8.46 -3.93 9.57
CA ALA A 140 -7.75 -2.94 10.38
C ALA A 140 -6.97 -3.59 11.53
N GLY A 141 -5.79 -3.04 11.87
CA GLY A 141 -4.91 -3.53 12.93
C GLY A 141 -4.18 -4.84 12.62
N ALA A 142 -4.28 -5.37 11.41
CA ALA A 142 -3.65 -6.62 11.06
C ALA A 142 -2.12 -6.49 10.88
N VAL A 143 -1.39 -7.56 11.27
CA VAL A 143 0.04 -7.72 10.96
C VAL A 143 0.19 -8.79 9.89
N VAL A 144 0.41 -8.37 8.63
CA VAL A 144 0.50 -9.26 7.48
C VAL A 144 1.91 -9.80 7.35
N THR A 145 2.06 -11.10 7.60
CA THR A 145 3.36 -11.79 7.66
C THR A 145 3.61 -12.75 6.50
N ARG A 146 2.62 -12.95 5.62
CA ARG A 146 2.64 -13.84 4.46
C ARG A 146 1.81 -13.24 3.35
N ASP A 147 2.01 -13.73 2.13
CA ASP A 147 1.23 -13.33 0.97
C ASP A 147 -0.28 -13.54 1.19
N VAL A 148 -1.05 -12.62 0.62
CA VAL A 148 -2.51 -12.66 0.64
C VAL A 148 -2.99 -12.98 -0.78
N PRO A 149 -3.80 -14.01 -0.97
CA PRO A 149 -4.29 -14.36 -2.30
C PRO A 149 -5.23 -13.28 -2.86
N ASP A 150 -5.46 -13.31 -4.17
CA ASP A 150 -6.46 -12.45 -4.82
C ASP A 150 -7.80 -12.61 -4.12
N HIS A 151 -8.50 -11.50 -3.90
CA HIS A 151 -9.77 -11.45 -3.19
C HIS A 151 -9.73 -11.92 -1.72
N GLY A 152 -8.58 -12.33 -1.19
CA GLY A 152 -8.46 -12.85 0.17
C GLY A 152 -8.80 -11.79 1.23
N LEU A 153 -9.62 -12.17 2.21
CA LEU A 153 -9.89 -11.39 3.41
C LEU A 153 -9.03 -11.92 4.55
N VAL A 154 -8.09 -11.10 5.01
CA VAL A 154 -7.20 -11.45 6.13
C VAL A 154 -7.39 -10.50 7.31
N VAL A 155 -7.34 -11.03 8.53
CA VAL A 155 -7.47 -10.27 9.77
C VAL A 155 -6.53 -10.80 10.85
N GLY A 156 -6.20 -9.96 11.83
CA GLY A 156 -5.51 -10.35 13.07
C GLY A 156 -3.99 -10.13 13.03
N SER A 157 -3.33 -10.50 14.13
CA SER A 157 -1.89 -10.43 14.34
C SER A 157 -1.37 -11.73 14.93
N PRO A 158 -0.69 -12.58 14.14
CA PRO A 158 -0.46 -12.43 12.69
C PRO A 158 -1.75 -12.61 11.87
N ALA A 159 -1.84 -11.94 10.73
CA ALA A 159 -3.01 -12.01 9.85
C ALA A 159 -3.28 -13.44 9.36
N ARG A 160 -4.57 -13.83 9.33
CA ARG A 160 -5.03 -15.13 8.83
C ARG A 160 -6.17 -14.92 7.84
N LEU A 161 -6.20 -15.76 6.81
CA LEU A 161 -7.29 -15.79 5.83
C LEU A 161 -8.58 -16.26 6.54
N VAL A 162 -9.63 -15.46 6.44
CA VAL A 162 -10.93 -15.73 7.07
C VAL A 162 -12.08 -15.76 6.05
N GLY A 163 -11.77 -15.65 4.77
CA GLY A 163 -12.73 -15.68 3.68
C GLY A 163 -12.24 -14.89 2.48
N TYR A 164 -13.18 -14.57 1.59
CA TYR A 164 -12.92 -13.83 0.36
C TYR A 164 -13.90 -12.67 0.21
N VAL A 165 -13.48 -11.65 -0.54
CA VAL A 165 -14.29 -10.45 -0.84
C VAL A 165 -14.47 -10.28 -2.36
N CYS A 166 -15.60 -9.70 -2.71
CA CYS A 166 -15.87 -9.26 -4.07
C CYS A 166 -15.10 -7.98 -4.40
N GLU A 167 -14.97 -7.64 -5.68
CA GLU A 167 -14.41 -6.34 -6.11
C GLU A 167 -15.13 -5.14 -5.48
N CYS A 168 -16.42 -5.27 -5.14
CA CYS A 168 -17.16 -4.22 -4.43
C CYS A 168 -16.80 -4.10 -2.93
N GLY A 169 -15.92 -4.99 -2.40
CA GLY A 169 -15.47 -5.02 -1.01
C GLY A 169 -16.37 -5.81 -0.05
N CYS A 170 -17.52 -6.32 -0.50
CA CYS A 170 -18.38 -7.15 0.33
C CYS A 170 -17.88 -8.59 0.43
N ARG A 171 -18.06 -9.22 1.59
CA ARG A 171 -17.70 -10.62 1.80
C ARG A 171 -18.50 -11.53 0.85
N LEU A 172 -17.81 -12.48 0.23
CA LEU A 172 -18.43 -13.50 -0.62
C LEU A 172 -19.10 -14.61 0.23
N GLN A 173 -20.16 -15.18 -0.28
CA GLN A 173 -20.79 -16.38 0.25
C GLN A 173 -19.94 -17.63 -0.04
N ALA A 174 -20.29 -18.77 0.54
CA ALA A 174 -19.55 -20.02 0.38
C ALA A 174 -19.53 -20.53 -1.08
N ASP A 175 -20.53 -20.15 -1.87
CA ASP A 175 -20.63 -20.48 -3.30
C ASP A 175 -19.91 -19.47 -4.22
N GLY A 176 -19.18 -18.51 -3.66
CA GLY A 176 -18.45 -17.47 -4.38
C GLY A 176 -19.30 -16.31 -4.86
N THR A 177 -20.58 -16.23 -4.51
CA THR A 177 -21.46 -15.13 -4.91
C THR A 177 -21.41 -13.95 -3.92
N CYS A 178 -21.63 -12.75 -4.45
CA CYS A 178 -21.76 -11.53 -3.67
C CYS A 178 -23.23 -11.13 -3.52
N ALA A 179 -23.74 -11.17 -2.30
CA ALA A 179 -25.14 -10.78 -2.04
C ALA A 179 -25.44 -9.31 -2.30
N SER A 180 -24.40 -8.43 -2.33
CA SER A 180 -24.57 -6.99 -2.49
C SER A 180 -24.66 -6.55 -3.96
N CYS A 181 -23.78 -7.06 -4.83
CA CYS A 181 -23.70 -6.61 -6.23
C CYS A 181 -24.00 -7.72 -7.25
N GLY A 182 -24.26 -8.96 -6.81
CA GLY A 182 -24.47 -10.11 -7.68
C GLY A 182 -23.21 -10.65 -8.38
N GLY A 183 -22.05 -10.02 -8.12
CA GLY A 183 -20.77 -10.50 -8.67
C GLY A 183 -20.42 -11.90 -8.18
N ARG A 184 -19.67 -12.66 -8.99
CA ARG A 184 -19.26 -14.01 -8.66
C ARG A 184 -17.76 -14.20 -8.91
N LEU A 185 -17.09 -14.85 -7.99
CA LEU A 185 -15.72 -15.32 -8.16
C LEU A 185 -15.76 -16.80 -8.62
N GLU A 186 -15.27 -17.07 -9.84
CA GLU A 186 -15.41 -18.40 -10.45
C GLU A 186 -14.59 -19.49 -9.76
N ALA A 187 -13.48 -19.13 -9.13
CA ALA A 187 -12.67 -20.05 -8.32
C ALA A 187 -12.15 -19.31 -7.08
N MET A 188 -12.62 -19.71 -5.91
CA MET A 188 -11.97 -19.29 -4.65
C MET A 188 -10.67 -20.09 -4.52
N PRO A 189 -9.49 -19.43 -4.40
CA PRO A 189 -8.25 -20.16 -4.16
C PRO A 189 -8.39 -21.01 -2.89
N ALA A 190 -7.90 -22.26 -2.93
CA ALA A 190 -7.97 -23.19 -1.80
C ALA A 190 -7.10 -22.73 -0.62
#